data_5a8a64b5d7220f3e8608d36f80a045d0
#
_entry.id   5a8a64b5d7220f3e8608d36f80a045d0
#
_cell.length_a   1.000
_cell.length_b   1.000
_cell.length_c   1.000
_cell.angle_alpha   90.00
_cell.angle_beta   90.00
_cell.angle_gamma   90.00
#
_symmetry.space_group_name_H-M   'P 1'
#
loop_
_entity.id
_entity.type
_entity.pdbx_description
1 polymer ?
#
loop_
_entity_poly.entity_id
_entity_poly.type
_entity_poly.pdbx_seq_one_letter_code
_entity_poly.pdbx_strand_id
1 'polypeptide(L)'
;ATIQHGNLNIRVDNYMDLESVLNVSIPGLESPSGSEFETSIEIAGSATNILDLNDVAGYVLVMDPDNQSLTYNYSVLTIDSGNELIALTSDDSILVEITLEGLDSESDITFSQFEGFLEQDAMIDSSTIFLDSHTKVDQADIKEGKLVLDIENGIGVEAIVNFKILEFIRNGSPLDTSFLLEQGPLSVSIE
;
A
#
# COMPACT_ATOMS: atom_id res chain seq x y z
N ALA A 1 -7.75 -5.96 -1.98
CA ALA A 1 -7.96 -5.22 -0.72
C ALA A 1 -9.35 -4.60 -0.71
N THR A 2 -10.00 -4.52 0.45
CA THR A 2 -11.30 -3.83 0.59
C THR A 2 -11.08 -2.47 1.24
N ILE A 3 -11.50 -1.43 0.56
CA ILE A 3 -11.37 -0.04 1.03
C ILE A 3 -12.37 0.18 2.16
N GLN A 4 -11.90 0.63 3.31
CA GLN A 4 -12.75 1.01 4.44
C GLN A 4 -13.22 2.46 4.31
N HIS A 5 -12.29 3.36 3.99
CA HIS A 5 -12.53 4.78 3.77
C HIS A 5 -11.61 5.28 2.67
N GLY A 6 -12.15 6.03 1.74
CA GLY A 6 -11.39 6.66 0.67
C GLY A 6 -12.29 7.31 -0.36
N ASN A 7 -11.72 8.26 -1.08
CA ASN A 7 -12.36 8.97 -2.18
C ASN A 7 -11.55 8.79 -3.46
N LEU A 8 -12.24 8.55 -4.55
CA LEU A 8 -11.70 8.66 -5.90
C LEU A 8 -12.03 10.05 -6.43
N ASN A 9 -11.02 10.88 -6.64
CA ASN A 9 -11.16 12.23 -7.12
C ASN A 9 -10.79 12.26 -8.59
N ILE A 10 -11.68 12.77 -9.42
CA ILE A 10 -11.44 12.99 -10.84
C ILE A 10 -11.53 14.49 -11.09
N ARG A 11 -10.38 15.08 -11.41
CA ARG A 11 -10.26 16.49 -11.75
C ARG A 11 -10.12 16.64 -13.26
N VAL A 12 -10.86 17.59 -13.82
CA VAL A 12 -10.85 17.86 -15.26
C VAL A 12 -10.66 19.34 -15.51
N ASP A 13 -9.75 19.68 -16.41
CA ASP A 13 -9.59 21.01 -16.98
C ASP A 13 -9.81 20.93 -18.49
N ASN A 14 -10.85 21.59 -18.99
CA ASN A 14 -11.18 21.69 -20.40
C ASN A 14 -10.74 23.04 -20.96
N TYR A 15 -9.73 23.04 -21.81
CA TYR A 15 -9.22 24.23 -22.49
C TYR A 15 -9.79 24.41 -23.90
N MET A 16 -10.77 23.58 -24.28
CA MET A 16 -11.52 23.74 -25.52
C MET A 16 -12.82 24.52 -25.29
N ASP A 17 -13.26 25.29 -26.26
CA ASP A 17 -14.59 25.96 -26.23
C ASP A 17 -15.76 25.01 -26.52
N LEU A 18 -15.53 23.69 -26.54
CA LEU A 18 -16.49 22.65 -26.77
C LEU A 18 -16.92 21.98 -25.48
N GLU A 19 -18.23 21.81 -25.33
CA GLU A 19 -18.76 20.90 -24.32
C GLU A 19 -18.37 19.47 -24.62
N SER A 20 -18.12 18.71 -23.58
CA SER A 20 -17.61 17.33 -23.71
C SER A 20 -18.17 16.45 -22.61
N VAL A 21 -18.17 15.15 -22.84
CA VAL A 21 -18.46 14.14 -21.82
C VAL A 21 -17.21 13.28 -21.63
N LEU A 22 -16.72 13.23 -20.41
CA LEU A 22 -15.66 12.32 -20.01
C LEU A 22 -16.27 11.07 -19.41
N ASN A 23 -15.97 9.92 -19.97
CA ASN A 23 -16.28 8.63 -19.35
C ASN A 23 -15.00 8.03 -18.80
N VAL A 24 -15.04 7.56 -17.56
CA VAL A 24 -13.92 6.89 -16.88
C VAL A 24 -14.39 5.54 -16.37
N SER A 25 -13.58 4.51 -16.59
CA SER A 25 -13.76 3.20 -15.97
C SER A 25 -12.46 2.69 -15.34
N ILE A 26 -12.58 2.03 -14.21
CA ILE A 26 -11.44 1.43 -13.47
C ILE A 26 -11.78 -0.03 -13.19
N PRO A 27 -11.35 -0.96 -14.08
CA PRO A 27 -11.70 -2.37 -13.96
C PRO A 27 -11.22 -3.03 -12.65
N GLY A 28 -10.09 -2.56 -12.11
CA GLY A 28 -9.55 -3.06 -10.85
C GLY A 28 -10.19 -2.44 -9.59
N LEU A 29 -11.22 -1.61 -9.72
CA LEU A 29 -11.96 -1.03 -8.61
C LEU A 29 -13.42 -1.50 -8.68
N GLU A 30 -13.74 -2.56 -7.92
CA GLU A 30 -15.02 -3.21 -7.94
C GLU A 30 -15.94 -2.72 -6.81
N SER A 31 -17.16 -2.34 -7.15
CA SER A 31 -18.19 -1.95 -6.18
C SER A 31 -18.57 -3.14 -5.29
N PRO A 32 -19.25 -2.91 -4.15
CA PRO A 32 -19.77 -3.99 -3.30
C PRO A 32 -20.75 -4.94 -4.03
N SER A 33 -21.31 -4.52 -5.16
CA SER A 33 -22.15 -5.36 -6.01
C SER A 33 -21.37 -6.19 -7.05
N GLY A 34 -20.05 -6.02 -7.12
CA GLY A 34 -19.18 -6.71 -8.07
C GLY A 34 -19.12 -6.06 -9.45
N SER A 35 -19.59 -4.82 -9.60
CA SER A 35 -19.46 -4.05 -10.84
C SER A 35 -18.19 -3.20 -10.80
N GLU A 36 -17.53 -3.08 -11.93
CA GLU A 36 -16.41 -2.15 -12.09
C GLU A 36 -16.84 -0.71 -11.79
N PHE A 37 -15.91 0.12 -11.34
CA PHE A 37 -16.15 1.55 -11.18
C PHE A 37 -16.29 2.20 -12.55
N GLU A 38 -17.42 2.91 -12.75
CA GLU A 38 -17.68 3.70 -13.95
C GLU A 38 -18.31 5.03 -13.55
N THR A 39 -17.88 6.12 -14.19
CA THR A 39 -18.51 7.44 -14.05
C THR A 39 -18.50 8.19 -15.37
N SER A 40 -19.42 9.14 -15.50
CA SER A 40 -19.56 10.01 -16.67
C SER A 40 -19.73 11.45 -16.21
N ILE A 41 -18.86 12.34 -16.68
CA ILE A 41 -18.77 13.73 -16.24
C ILE A 41 -19.04 14.62 -17.43
N GLU A 42 -20.07 15.47 -17.34
CA GLU A 42 -20.35 16.53 -18.32
C GLU A 42 -19.39 17.70 -18.05
N ILE A 43 -18.74 18.17 -19.10
CA ILE A 43 -17.71 19.19 -19.03
C ILE A 43 -18.10 20.33 -19.95
N ALA A 44 -18.39 21.50 -19.39
CA ALA A 44 -18.66 22.69 -20.18
C ALA A 44 -17.42 23.17 -20.94
N GLY A 45 -17.60 23.89 -22.04
CA GLY A 45 -16.52 24.50 -22.77
C GLY A 45 -15.75 25.49 -21.91
N SER A 46 -14.44 25.54 -22.05
CA SER A 46 -13.51 26.42 -21.29
C SER A 46 -13.63 26.31 -19.76
N ALA A 47 -14.16 25.19 -19.25
CA ALA A 47 -14.32 24.95 -17.82
C ALA A 47 -13.07 24.32 -17.22
N THR A 48 -12.59 24.87 -16.13
CA THR A 48 -11.43 24.37 -15.39
C THR A 48 -11.79 24.04 -13.95
N ASN A 49 -10.99 23.19 -13.30
CA ASN A 49 -11.20 22.74 -11.92
C ASN A 49 -12.56 22.03 -11.68
N ILE A 50 -13.06 21.32 -12.67
CA ILE A 50 -14.20 20.42 -12.46
C ILE A 50 -13.70 19.27 -11.60
N LEU A 51 -14.34 19.05 -10.47
CA LEU A 51 -13.99 17.99 -9.52
C LEU A 51 -15.20 17.07 -9.31
N ASP A 52 -15.02 15.80 -9.65
CA ASP A 52 -15.96 14.73 -9.35
C ASP A 52 -15.39 13.89 -8.20
N LEU A 53 -16.11 13.85 -7.08
CA LEU A 53 -15.72 13.16 -5.86
C LEU A 53 -16.58 11.92 -5.68
N ASN A 54 -15.96 10.77 -5.69
CA ASN A 54 -16.63 9.49 -5.53
C ASN A 54 -16.18 8.81 -4.24
N ASP A 55 -17.10 8.55 -3.31
CA ASP A 55 -16.84 7.71 -2.15
C ASP A 55 -16.68 6.26 -2.61
N VAL A 56 -15.52 5.68 -2.30
CA VAL A 56 -15.19 4.30 -2.66
C VAL A 56 -15.12 3.37 -1.44
N ALA A 57 -15.74 3.77 -0.33
CA ALA A 57 -15.87 2.89 0.82
C ALA A 57 -16.62 1.59 0.45
N GLY A 58 -16.08 0.46 0.87
CA GLY A 58 -16.60 -0.87 0.54
C GLY A 58 -16.21 -1.40 -0.83
N TYR A 59 -15.58 -0.62 -1.68
CA TYR A 59 -15.03 -1.12 -2.95
C TYR A 59 -13.86 -2.06 -2.71
N VAL A 60 -13.70 -3.02 -3.61
CA VAL A 60 -12.58 -3.95 -3.64
C VAL A 60 -11.57 -3.47 -4.67
N LEU A 61 -10.35 -3.23 -4.21
CA LEU A 61 -9.22 -2.90 -5.06
C LEU A 61 -8.52 -4.19 -5.47
N VAL A 62 -8.56 -4.48 -6.77
CA VAL A 62 -7.89 -5.63 -7.42
C VAL A 62 -6.76 -5.09 -8.27
N MET A 63 -5.53 -5.29 -7.82
CA MET A 63 -4.34 -4.85 -8.56
C MET A 63 -3.71 -6.02 -9.30
N ASP A 64 -3.00 -5.70 -10.37
CA ASP A 64 -2.13 -6.64 -11.06
C ASP A 64 -1.06 -7.16 -10.07
N PRO A 65 -0.97 -8.48 -9.84
CA PRO A 65 -0.06 -9.04 -8.84
C PRO A 65 1.42 -8.82 -9.17
N ASP A 66 1.75 -8.72 -10.46
CA ASP A 66 3.15 -8.59 -10.90
C ASP A 66 3.65 -7.14 -10.84
N ASN A 67 2.75 -6.17 -11.09
CA ASN A 67 3.13 -4.76 -11.22
C ASN A 67 2.58 -3.87 -10.10
N GLN A 68 1.68 -4.39 -9.24
CA GLN A 68 1.00 -3.61 -8.19
C GLN A 68 0.36 -2.33 -8.77
N SER A 69 -0.21 -2.43 -9.97
CA SER A 69 -0.75 -1.29 -10.72
C SER A 69 -2.25 -1.37 -10.89
N LEU A 70 -2.89 -0.22 -10.89
CA LEU A 70 -4.28 -0.03 -11.21
C LEU A 70 -4.39 0.62 -12.58
N THR A 71 -5.13 -0.04 -13.48
CA THR A 71 -5.38 0.48 -14.83
C THR A 71 -6.70 1.22 -14.85
N TYR A 72 -6.73 2.36 -15.51
CA TYR A 72 -7.97 3.06 -15.82
C TYR A 72 -8.13 3.30 -17.32
N ASN A 73 -9.36 3.33 -17.79
CA ASN A 73 -9.70 3.67 -19.16
C ASN A 73 -10.50 4.99 -19.16
N TYR A 74 -10.28 5.81 -20.13
CA TYR A 74 -11.10 7.01 -20.30
C TYR A 74 -11.38 7.28 -21.77
N SER A 75 -12.49 7.94 -22.02
CA SER A 75 -12.85 8.49 -23.33
C SER A 75 -13.49 9.84 -23.17
N VAL A 76 -13.17 10.74 -24.10
CA VAL A 76 -13.80 12.06 -24.17
C VAL A 76 -14.58 12.15 -25.46
N LEU A 77 -15.85 12.51 -25.33
CA LEU A 77 -16.76 12.77 -26.47
C LEU A 77 -17.11 14.24 -26.46
N THR A 78 -16.82 14.95 -27.53
CA THR A 78 -17.25 16.33 -27.73
C THR A 78 -18.72 16.36 -28.13
N ILE A 79 -19.47 17.31 -27.58
CA ILE A 79 -20.89 17.52 -27.91
C ILE A 79 -20.97 18.40 -29.15
N ASP A 80 -21.96 18.11 -30.02
CA ASP A 80 -22.19 18.88 -31.23
C ASP A 80 -22.52 20.35 -30.88
N SER A 81 -21.71 21.27 -31.40
CA SER A 81 -21.93 22.72 -31.24
C SER A 81 -23.15 23.27 -32.03
N GLY A 82 -23.87 22.43 -32.74
CA GLY A 82 -25.00 22.81 -33.54
C GLY A 82 -24.59 23.59 -34.78
N ASN A 83 -25.02 24.87 -34.85
CA ASN A 83 -24.68 25.74 -35.96
C ASN A 83 -23.53 26.73 -35.67
N GLU A 84 -22.91 26.61 -34.52
CA GLU A 84 -21.77 27.46 -34.16
C GLU A 84 -20.48 26.90 -34.72
N LEU A 85 -19.70 27.77 -35.36
CA LEU A 85 -18.36 27.42 -35.83
C LEU A 85 -17.39 27.66 -34.69
N ILE A 86 -16.85 26.59 -34.16
CA ILE A 86 -15.82 26.65 -33.13
C ILE A 86 -14.46 26.36 -33.80
N ALA A 87 -13.49 27.25 -33.59
CA ALA A 87 -12.17 27.07 -34.10
C ALA A 87 -11.38 26.15 -33.13
N LEU A 88 -10.85 25.06 -33.64
CA LEU A 88 -9.93 24.20 -32.89
C LEU A 88 -8.49 24.58 -33.21
N THR A 89 -7.68 24.71 -32.18
CA THR A 89 -6.26 25.08 -32.27
C THR A 89 -5.37 23.98 -31.69
N SER A 90 -4.08 24.09 -31.84
CA SER A 90 -3.11 23.15 -31.25
C SER A 90 -2.99 23.26 -29.72
N ASP A 91 -3.52 24.32 -29.16
CA ASP A 91 -3.46 24.61 -27.74
C ASP A 91 -4.70 24.05 -26.99
N ASP A 92 -5.70 23.60 -27.74
CA ASP A 92 -6.91 23.00 -27.21
C ASP A 92 -6.59 21.62 -26.63
N SER A 93 -6.98 21.41 -25.38
CA SER A 93 -6.69 20.17 -24.65
C SER A 93 -7.70 19.93 -23.55
N ILE A 94 -7.81 18.68 -23.14
CA ILE A 94 -8.48 18.28 -21.89
C ILE A 94 -7.46 17.59 -21.02
N LEU A 95 -7.25 18.10 -19.82
CA LEU A 95 -6.42 17.49 -18.79
C LEU A 95 -7.31 16.74 -17.81
N VAL A 96 -7.00 15.48 -17.55
CA VAL A 96 -7.68 14.63 -16.59
C VAL A 96 -6.68 14.15 -15.56
N GLU A 97 -6.95 14.38 -14.30
CA GLU A 97 -6.19 13.91 -13.17
C GLU A 97 -7.08 13.00 -12.31
N ILE A 98 -6.62 11.79 -12.01
CA ILE A 98 -7.33 10.81 -11.19
C ILE A 98 -6.47 10.49 -9.98
N THR A 99 -7.02 10.71 -8.79
CA THR A 99 -6.33 10.42 -7.53
C THR A 99 -7.23 9.57 -6.63
N LEU A 100 -6.61 8.63 -5.93
CA LEU A 100 -7.27 7.84 -4.88
C LEU A 100 -6.68 8.30 -3.54
N GLU A 101 -7.53 8.89 -2.70
CA GLU A 101 -7.11 9.57 -1.48
C GLU A 101 -7.92 9.06 -0.28
N GLY A 102 -7.52 9.44 0.93
CA GLY A 102 -8.31 9.25 2.14
C GLY A 102 -9.57 10.12 2.16
N LEU A 103 -10.19 10.28 3.34
CA LEU A 103 -11.41 11.08 3.49
C LEU A 103 -11.21 12.58 3.21
N ASP A 104 -9.99 13.04 3.38
CA ASP A 104 -9.55 14.39 3.03
C ASP A 104 -8.18 14.30 2.35
N SER A 105 -7.75 15.36 1.68
CA SER A 105 -6.49 15.39 0.92
C SER A 105 -5.22 15.21 1.76
N GLU A 106 -5.35 15.13 3.08
CA GLU A 106 -4.25 14.96 4.03
C GLU A 106 -4.30 13.59 4.73
N SER A 107 -5.38 12.82 4.55
CA SER A 107 -5.54 11.51 5.19
C SER A 107 -5.16 10.37 4.24
N ASP A 108 -4.63 9.30 4.81
CA ASP A 108 -4.35 8.08 4.08
C ASP A 108 -5.64 7.30 3.81
N ILE A 109 -5.67 6.61 2.68
CA ILE A 109 -6.71 5.60 2.41
C ILE A 109 -6.58 4.46 3.41
N THR A 110 -7.69 4.00 3.96
CA THR A 110 -7.72 2.89 4.91
C THR A 110 -8.39 1.66 4.34
N PHE A 111 -7.88 0.48 4.68
CA PHE A 111 -8.41 -0.79 4.22
C PHE A 111 -8.99 -1.58 5.41
N SER A 112 -10.16 -2.19 5.21
CA SER A 112 -10.74 -3.12 6.17
C SER A 112 -10.22 -4.55 6.01
N GLN A 113 -9.77 -4.89 4.80
CA GLN A 113 -9.22 -6.19 4.48
C GLN A 113 -8.14 -6.04 3.42
N PHE A 114 -7.02 -6.71 3.65
CA PHE A 114 -5.90 -6.79 2.71
C PHE A 114 -5.54 -8.28 2.53
N GLU A 115 -5.50 -8.72 1.28
CA GLU A 115 -5.02 -10.06 0.91
C GLU A 115 -3.93 -9.91 -0.14
N GLY A 116 -2.79 -10.57 0.08
CA GLY A 116 -1.66 -10.51 -0.85
C GLY A 116 -0.46 -11.26 -0.31
N PHE A 117 0.58 -11.32 -1.11
CA PHE A 117 1.89 -11.80 -0.68
C PHE A 117 2.75 -10.59 -0.33
N LEU A 118 3.24 -10.57 0.90
CA LEU A 118 4.24 -9.59 1.32
C LEU A 118 5.62 -10.18 1.05
N GLU A 119 6.26 -9.75 -0.03
CA GLU A 119 7.68 -10.01 -0.25
C GLU A 119 8.47 -8.97 0.53
N GLN A 120 9.04 -9.37 1.65
CA GLN A 120 9.90 -8.51 2.45
C GLN A 120 11.30 -9.11 2.47
N ASP A 121 12.29 -8.31 2.13
CA ASP A 121 13.68 -8.66 2.31
C ASP A 121 13.95 -8.99 3.79
N ALA A 122 14.75 -10.04 4.03
CA ALA A 122 15.11 -10.41 5.38
C ALA A 122 15.79 -9.23 6.09
N MET A 123 15.21 -8.76 7.18
CA MET A 123 15.88 -7.80 8.06
C MET A 123 16.96 -8.55 8.85
N ILE A 124 18.22 -8.17 8.63
CA ILE A 124 19.35 -8.71 9.35
C ILE A 124 19.89 -7.61 10.25
N ASP A 125 19.80 -7.84 11.56
CA ASP A 125 20.41 -6.97 12.56
C ASP A 125 21.37 -7.75 13.42
N SER A 126 22.42 -7.09 13.90
CA SER A 126 23.40 -7.67 14.80
C SER A 126 23.80 -6.67 15.89
N SER A 127 23.82 -7.13 17.12
CA SER A 127 24.31 -6.34 18.24
C SER A 127 25.39 -7.08 19.03
N THR A 128 26.27 -6.31 19.65
CA THR A 128 27.32 -6.85 20.53
C THR A 128 26.97 -6.52 21.98
N ILE A 129 26.88 -7.54 22.81
CA ILE A 129 26.67 -7.38 24.25
C ILE A 129 28.02 -7.42 24.96
N PHE A 130 28.37 -6.34 25.65
CA PHE A 130 29.56 -6.28 26.48
C PHE A 130 29.22 -6.73 27.91
N LEU A 131 29.86 -7.80 28.38
CA LEU A 131 29.60 -8.34 29.72
C LEU A 131 30.21 -7.46 30.81
N ASP A 132 31.43 -6.96 30.63
CA ASP A 132 32.11 -6.03 31.53
C ASP A 132 33.31 -5.38 30.80
N SER A 133 33.60 -4.12 31.13
CA SER A 133 34.73 -3.39 30.55
C SER A 133 36.07 -3.70 31.24
N HIS A 134 36.04 -4.33 32.40
CA HIS A 134 37.24 -4.57 33.24
C HIS A 134 37.66 -6.04 33.33
N THR A 135 36.78 -6.96 32.95
CA THR A 135 37.04 -8.41 33.03
C THR A 135 37.05 -9.00 31.62
N LYS A 136 38.12 -9.65 31.23
CA LYS A 136 38.19 -10.43 30.00
C LYS A 136 37.89 -11.87 30.33
N VAL A 137 36.89 -12.45 29.71
CA VAL A 137 36.59 -13.86 29.76
C VAL A 137 36.88 -14.44 28.39
N ASP A 138 37.90 -15.28 28.28
CA ASP A 138 38.26 -15.91 27.00
C ASP A 138 37.35 -17.12 26.73
N GLN A 139 36.95 -17.86 27.75
CA GLN A 139 36.06 -18.99 27.67
C GLN A 139 35.39 -19.25 29.02
N ALA A 140 34.09 -19.59 28.99
CA ALA A 140 33.34 -20.02 30.18
C ALA A 140 32.47 -21.21 29.84
N ASP A 141 32.47 -22.24 30.70
CA ASP A 141 31.55 -23.37 30.60
C ASP A 141 30.30 -23.08 31.43
N ILE A 142 29.17 -22.93 30.78
CA ILE A 142 27.87 -22.71 31.42
C ILE A 142 27.28 -24.07 31.76
N LYS A 143 27.11 -24.34 33.05
CA LYS A 143 26.52 -25.61 33.51
C LYS A 143 25.02 -25.61 33.50
N GLU A 144 24.43 -24.48 33.85
CA GLU A 144 22.99 -24.26 33.87
C GLU A 144 22.73 -22.80 33.49
N GLY A 145 21.79 -22.56 32.64
CA GLY A 145 21.44 -21.23 32.22
C GLY A 145 20.18 -21.23 31.36
N LYS A 146 19.50 -20.10 31.34
CA LYS A 146 18.30 -19.86 30.51
C LYS A 146 18.44 -18.53 29.83
N LEU A 147 18.38 -18.54 28.51
CA LEU A 147 18.25 -17.33 27.70
C LEU A 147 16.76 -17.05 27.47
N VAL A 148 16.34 -15.86 27.79
CA VAL A 148 14.96 -15.41 27.54
C VAL A 148 15.03 -14.31 26.50
N LEU A 149 14.25 -14.47 25.45
CA LEU A 149 14.04 -13.49 24.39
C LEU A 149 12.61 -12.97 24.48
N ASP A 150 12.45 -11.69 24.79
CA ASP A 150 11.17 -11.02 24.76
C ASP A 150 11.09 -10.18 23.48
N ILE A 151 10.16 -10.52 22.59
CA ILE A 151 10.00 -9.92 21.28
C ILE A 151 8.55 -9.51 21.14
N GLU A 152 8.32 -8.35 20.53
CA GLU A 152 6.97 -7.87 20.21
C GLU A 152 6.83 -7.70 18.70
N ASN A 153 5.80 -8.35 18.13
CA ASN A 153 5.40 -8.16 16.75
C ASN A 153 4.24 -7.17 16.70
N GLY A 154 4.52 -5.93 16.36
CA GLY A 154 3.52 -4.87 16.15
C GLY A 154 2.84 -4.92 14.78
N ILE A 155 3.21 -5.87 13.92
CA ILE A 155 2.67 -6.03 12.57
C ILE A 155 1.62 -7.13 12.60
N GLY A 156 0.50 -6.96 11.89
CA GLY A 156 -0.57 -7.96 11.82
C GLY A 156 -0.26 -9.21 10.97
N VAL A 157 1.02 -9.48 10.71
CA VAL A 157 1.49 -10.60 9.87
C VAL A 157 2.46 -11.45 10.67
N GLU A 158 2.31 -12.78 10.58
CA GLU A 158 3.23 -13.73 11.19
C GLU A 158 4.62 -13.65 10.54
N ALA A 159 5.66 -13.78 11.34
CA ALA A 159 7.04 -13.79 10.87
C ALA A 159 7.84 -14.98 11.41
N ILE A 160 8.80 -15.46 10.65
CA ILE A 160 9.76 -16.45 11.11
C ILE A 160 11.01 -15.70 11.58
N VAL A 161 11.35 -15.86 12.86
CA VAL A 161 12.57 -15.31 13.45
C VAL A 161 13.64 -16.39 13.49
N ASN A 162 14.78 -16.13 12.86
CA ASN A 162 15.99 -16.94 12.96
C ASN A 162 16.96 -16.22 13.91
N PHE A 163 17.26 -16.85 15.04
CA PHE A 163 18.09 -16.28 16.09
C PHE A 163 19.37 -17.09 16.26
N LYS A 164 20.50 -16.41 16.22
CA LYS A 164 21.82 -17.06 16.31
C LYS A 164 22.76 -16.28 17.22
N ILE A 165 23.44 -17.00 18.09
CA ILE A 165 24.56 -16.47 18.90
C ILE A 165 25.81 -17.27 18.59
N LEU A 166 26.78 -16.61 17.98
CA LEU A 166 28.00 -17.27 17.49
C LEU A 166 28.90 -17.76 18.62
N GLU A 167 28.91 -17.07 19.75
CA GLU A 167 29.75 -17.32 20.90
C GLU A 167 29.19 -18.36 21.87
N PHE A 168 27.90 -18.67 21.79
CA PHE A 168 27.31 -19.76 22.57
C PHE A 168 27.41 -21.08 21.81
N ILE A 169 28.39 -21.89 22.20
CA ILE A 169 28.64 -23.17 21.55
C ILE A 169 27.99 -24.29 22.36
N ARG A 170 27.08 -25.03 21.74
CA ARG A 170 26.48 -26.24 22.30
C ARG A 170 26.77 -27.43 21.38
N ASN A 171 27.38 -28.47 21.92
CA ASN A 171 27.76 -29.66 21.15
C ASN A 171 28.65 -29.36 19.91
N GLY A 172 29.52 -28.38 20.00
CA GLY A 172 30.42 -27.97 18.91
C GLY A 172 29.80 -27.07 17.85
N SER A 173 28.55 -26.62 18.01
CA SER A 173 27.87 -25.71 17.09
C SER A 173 27.37 -24.46 17.80
N PRO A 174 27.36 -23.28 17.14
CA PRO A 174 26.71 -22.10 17.67
C PRO A 174 25.25 -22.34 17.99
N LEU A 175 24.73 -21.61 18.98
CA LEU A 175 23.30 -21.59 19.25
C LEU A 175 22.58 -21.01 18.04
N ASP A 176 21.70 -21.80 17.46
CA ASP A 176 20.91 -21.46 16.29
C ASP A 176 19.50 -22.01 16.49
N THR A 177 18.49 -21.14 16.44
CA THR A 177 17.10 -21.49 16.66
C THR A 177 16.18 -20.66 15.79
N SER A 178 15.01 -21.20 15.50
CA SER A 178 13.98 -20.57 14.68
C SER A 178 12.63 -20.75 15.33
N PHE A 179 11.81 -19.72 15.33
CA PHE A 179 10.45 -19.76 15.87
C PHE A 179 9.51 -18.85 15.09
N LEU A 180 8.21 -19.18 15.15
CA LEU A 180 7.15 -18.36 14.59
C LEU A 180 6.83 -17.23 15.58
N LEU A 181 6.76 -16.01 15.06
CA LEU A 181 6.37 -14.81 15.78
C LEU A 181 4.99 -14.37 15.29
N GLU A 182 3.96 -14.71 16.05
CA GLU A 182 2.60 -14.23 15.83
C GLU A 182 2.47 -12.75 16.23
N GLN A 183 1.37 -12.11 15.90
CA GLN A 183 1.09 -10.74 16.34
C GLN A 183 1.02 -10.65 17.86
N GLY A 184 1.71 -9.66 18.43
CA GLY A 184 1.76 -9.40 19.86
C GLY A 184 3.07 -9.82 20.51
N PRO A 185 3.11 -9.84 21.85
CA PRO A 185 4.32 -10.19 22.60
C PRO A 185 4.55 -11.71 22.62
N LEU A 186 5.80 -12.11 22.42
CA LEU A 186 6.26 -13.48 22.54
C LEU A 186 7.48 -13.54 23.45
N SER A 187 7.49 -14.45 24.42
CA SER A 187 8.66 -14.77 25.25
C SER A 187 9.15 -16.18 24.93
N VAL A 188 10.34 -16.27 24.37
CA VAL A 188 11.01 -17.53 24.01
C VAL A 188 12.09 -17.85 25.02
N SER A 189 12.07 -19.07 25.53
CA SER A 189 13.08 -19.59 26.47
C SER A 189 13.92 -20.64 25.83
N ILE A 190 15.24 -20.46 25.88
CA ILE A 190 16.26 -21.39 25.36
C ILE A 190 17.11 -21.86 26.53
N GLU A 191 17.11 -23.16 26.80
CA GLU A 191 17.87 -23.82 27.86
C GLU A 191 19.17 -24.42 27.33
#